data_e9c2442de0d4381cb91c8ea3c6142daa
#
_entry.id   e9c2442de0d4381cb91c8ea3c6142daa
#
_cell.length_a   1.000
_cell.length_b   1.000
_cell.length_c   1.000
_cell.angle_alpha   90.00
_cell.angle_beta   90.00
_cell.angle_gamma   90.00
#
_symmetry.space_group_name_H-M   'P 1'
#
loop_
_entity.id
_entity.type
_entity.pdbx_description
1 polymer ?
#
loop_
_entity_poly.entity_id
_entity_poly.type
_entity_poly.pdbx_seq_one_letter_code
_entity_poly.pdbx_strand_id
1 'polypeptide(L)'
;LKVGLRAMTCFETTDRNNGIKELQEGVEENIRFARLIDEAKKATSEPYLVEAHIGAHAPFTVPDAGLEMLREAVKATGRGLHIHAAEDLYDVSYSHHWYGKDLLARLAQFDLIDSKTLVAHGLYLSKDDITLLNQRDAFLVHNARSNMNNHVGYNHHLSDIRNLALGTDGIGSDMFEEMKFAFFKHRDAGGPLWPDSFAKALTNGNELMSRNFGAKFGLLEAGYKADLTICDYNSPTPLLADNIAGHIAF
;
A
#
# COMPACT_ATOMS: atom_id res chain seq x y z
N LEU A 1 4.50 18.58 5.98
CA LEU A 1 3.27 18.99 6.66
C LEU A 1 3.02 20.47 6.61
N LYS A 2 4.06 21.30 6.42
CA LYS A 2 3.88 22.74 6.17
C LYS A 2 3.06 23.05 4.91
N VAL A 3 2.93 22.06 4.00
CA VAL A 3 2.13 22.19 2.76
C VAL A 3 0.66 21.74 2.92
N GLY A 4 0.26 21.27 4.11
CA GLY A 4 -1.13 20.89 4.41
C GLY A 4 -1.59 19.57 3.84
N LEU A 5 -0.70 18.71 3.34
CA LEU A 5 -1.06 17.37 2.87
C LEU A 5 -1.18 16.38 4.04
N ARG A 6 -2.17 15.50 3.95
CA ARG A 6 -2.26 14.35 4.84
C ARG A 6 -1.31 13.26 4.34
N ALA A 7 -0.59 12.63 5.27
CA ALA A 7 0.37 11.59 4.94
C ALA A 7 0.43 10.51 6.02
N MET A 8 0.63 9.28 5.57
CA MET A 8 1.03 8.17 6.41
C MET A 8 2.45 7.77 6.00
N THR A 9 3.39 7.74 6.93
CA THR A 9 4.80 7.51 6.62
C THR A 9 5.40 6.46 7.55
N CYS A 10 6.48 5.82 7.10
CA CYS A 10 7.24 4.83 7.86
C CYS A 10 8.71 4.93 7.53
N PHE A 11 9.55 4.27 8.33
CA PHE A 11 10.96 4.05 8.04
C PHE A 11 11.15 2.64 7.44
N GLU A 12 11.90 2.53 6.36
CA GLU A 12 12.18 1.24 5.71
C GLU A 12 13.15 0.40 6.54
N THR A 13 12.65 -0.66 7.17
CA THR A 13 13.46 -1.59 7.98
C THR A 13 14.04 -2.69 7.10
N THR A 14 15.36 -2.94 7.20
CA THR A 14 16.09 -3.90 6.37
C THR A 14 17.37 -4.35 7.07
N ASP A 15 17.95 -5.48 6.65
CA ASP A 15 19.25 -5.98 7.13
C ASP A 15 20.38 -5.86 6.09
N ARG A 16 20.13 -5.17 4.97
CA ARG A 16 20.99 -5.21 3.76
C ARG A 16 22.42 -4.72 3.94
N ASN A 17 22.65 -3.74 4.82
CA ASN A 17 23.97 -3.11 4.94
C ASN A 17 24.72 -3.54 6.21
N ASN A 18 24.07 -3.43 7.37
CA ASN A 18 24.69 -3.71 8.68
C ASN A 18 24.01 -4.88 9.42
N GLY A 19 23.24 -5.70 8.71
CA GLY A 19 22.60 -6.89 9.26
C GLY A 19 21.56 -6.57 10.34
N ILE A 20 21.47 -7.44 11.33
CA ILE A 20 20.46 -7.38 12.39
C ILE A 20 20.50 -6.06 13.19
N LYS A 21 21.65 -5.41 13.29
CA LYS A 21 21.76 -4.12 13.98
C LYS A 21 21.03 -3.01 13.24
N GLU A 22 21.19 -2.92 11.91
CA GLU A 22 20.46 -1.97 11.08
C GLU A 22 18.96 -2.21 11.16
N LEU A 23 18.56 -3.47 11.12
CA LEU A 23 17.16 -3.85 11.23
C LEU A 23 16.57 -3.42 12.57
N GLN A 24 17.28 -3.66 13.69
CA GLN A 24 16.86 -3.20 15.00
C GLN A 24 16.72 -1.68 15.08
N GLU A 25 17.71 -0.93 14.58
CA GLU A 25 17.69 0.53 14.53
C GLU A 25 16.48 1.04 13.70
N GLY A 26 16.15 0.38 12.58
CA GLY A 26 14.99 0.71 11.75
C GLY A 26 13.65 0.45 12.46
N VAL A 27 13.54 -0.67 13.19
CA VAL A 27 12.35 -0.95 14.02
C VAL A 27 12.19 0.08 15.13
N GLU A 28 13.27 0.43 15.83
CA GLU A 28 13.28 1.43 16.88
C GLU A 28 12.85 2.82 16.35
N GLU A 29 13.30 3.19 15.14
CA GLU A 29 12.89 4.44 14.49
C GLU A 29 11.40 4.46 14.16
N ASN A 30 10.83 3.37 13.64
CA ASN A 30 9.39 3.25 13.41
C ASN A 30 8.60 3.45 14.73
N ILE A 31 9.02 2.80 15.81
CA ILE A 31 8.39 2.93 17.13
C ILE A 31 8.52 4.37 17.66
N ARG A 32 9.73 4.95 17.55
CA ARG A 32 9.99 6.33 17.96
C ARG A 32 9.08 7.32 17.24
N PHE A 33 8.96 7.14 15.91
CA PHE A 33 8.11 8.02 15.10
C PHE A 33 6.62 7.84 15.45
N ALA A 34 6.14 6.61 15.63
CA ALA A 34 4.76 6.37 16.05
C ALA A 34 4.44 7.06 17.39
N ARG A 35 5.34 6.97 18.38
CA ARG A 35 5.19 7.66 19.68
C ARG A 35 5.19 9.18 19.52
N LEU A 36 6.06 9.72 18.68
CA LEU A 36 6.10 11.17 18.40
C LEU A 36 4.75 11.65 17.83
N ILE A 37 4.13 10.88 16.93
CA ILE A 37 2.81 11.19 16.38
C ILE A 37 1.74 11.16 17.49
N ASP A 38 1.75 10.15 18.36
CA ASP A 38 0.79 10.04 19.45
C ASP A 38 0.90 11.21 20.44
N GLU A 39 2.12 11.62 20.76
CA GLU A 39 2.38 12.80 21.62
C GLU A 39 1.91 14.09 20.94
N ALA A 40 2.23 14.28 19.66
CA ALA A 40 1.81 15.44 18.91
C ALA A 40 0.28 15.55 18.80
N LYS A 41 -0.41 14.44 18.59
CA LYS A 41 -1.89 14.39 18.59
C LYS A 41 -2.48 14.79 19.94
N LYS A 42 -1.87 14.40 21.05
CA LYS A 42 -2.32 14.78 22.41
C LYS A 42 -2.09 16.25 22.71
N ALA A 43 -1.08 16.87 22.08
CA ALA A 43 -0.69 18.26 22.32
C ALA A 43 -1.55 19.30 21.57
N THR A 44 -2.46 18.87 20.68
CA THR A 44 -3.31 19.76 19.88
C THR A 44 -4.75 19.27 19.82
N SER A 45 -5.70 20.21 19.76
CA SER A 45 -7.10 19.93 19.41
C SER A 45 -7.35 19.95 17.90
N GLU A 46 -6.38 20.45 17.12
CA GLU A 46 -6.50 20.51 15.68
C GLU A 46 -6.27 19.14 15.03
N PRO A 47 -6.91 18.87 13.88
CA PRO A 47 -6.68 17.63 13.13
C PRO A 47 -5.21 17.45 12.77
N TYR A 48 -4.60 16.37 13.21
CA TYR A 48 -3.22 16.05 12.86
C TYR A 48 -3.16 15.37 11.49
N LEU A 49 -2.30 15.88 10.61
CA LEU A 49 -2.26 15.45 9.20
C LEU A 49 -1.29 14.28 8.95
N VAL A 50 -0.60 13.80 9.98
CA VAL A 50 0.37 12.71 9.84
C VAL A 50 -0.03 11.49 10.65
N GLU A 51 0.17 10.33 10.08
CA GLU A 51 0.12 9.05 10.77
C GLU A 51 1.39 8.26 10.53
N ALA A 52 1.74 7.39 11.47
CA ALA A 52 2.83 6.46 11.34
C ALA A 52 2.33 5.11 10.80
N HIS A 53 3.17 4.45 10.01
CA HIS A 53 3.09 3.02 9.74
C HIS A 53 4.38 2.35 10.20
N ILE A 54 4.38 1.02 10.34
CA ILE A 54 5.60 0.25 10.56
C ILE A 54 6.11 -0.18 9.19
N GLY A 55 7.31 0.30 8.82
CA GLY A 55 7.87 0.05 7.49
C GLY A 55 8.85 -1.10 7.48
N ALA A 56 8.80 -1.89 6.43
CA ALA A 56 9.82 -2.88 6.10
C ALA A 56 10.12 -2.86 4.60
N HIS A 57 11.36 -3.16 4.22
CA HIS A 57 11.73 -3.21 2.82
C HIS A 57 11.01 -4.35 2.09
N ALA A 58 11.46 -5.57 2.26
CA ALA A 58 10.88 -6.73 1.58
C ALA A 58 11.15 -8.03 2.38
N PRO A 59 10.37 -9.10 2.19
CA PRO A 59 10.53 -10.34 2.94
C PRO A 59 11.92 -10.98 2.84
N PHE A 60 12.63 -10.80 1.72
CA PHE A 60 13.98 -11.35 1.54
C PHE A 60 15.11 -10.57 2.25
N THR A 61 14.81 -9.36 2.74
CA THR A 61 15.75 -8.53 3.51
C THR A 61 15.35 -8.38 4.97
N VAL A 62 14.40 -9.18 5.41
CA VAL A 62 13.94 -9.21 6.81
C VAL A 62 13.85 -10.67 7.25
N PRO A 63 14.88 -11.20 7.94
CA PRO A 63 14.87 -12.57 8.47
C PRO A 63 13.79 -12.74 9.56
N ASP A 64 13.50 -13.98 9.95
CA ASP A 64 12.44 -14.27 10.93
C ASP A 64 12.64 -13.53 12.26
N ALA A 65 13.89 -13.37 12.72
CA ALA A 65 14.17 -12.54 13.90
C ALA A 65 13.72 -11.07 13.70
N GLY A 66 13.83 -10.54 12.48
CA GLY A 66 13.37 -9.20 12.13
C GLY A 66 11.85 -9.13 12.04
N LEU A 67 11.21 -10.17 11.49
CA LEU A 67 9.73 -10.24 11.45
C LEU A 67 9.15 -10.28 12.87
N GLU A 68 9.82 -10.95 13.80
CA GLU A 68 9.45 -10.94 15.22
C GLU A 68 9.54 -9.53 15.82
N MET A 69 10.62 -8.78 15.54
CA MET A 69 10.76 -7.40 16.00
C MET A 69 9.68 -6.49 15.41
N LEU A 70 9.35 -6.65 14.11
CA LEU A 70 8.27 -5.92 13.46
C LEU A 70 6.90 -6.26 14.06
N ARG A 71 6.65 -7.54 14.40
CA ARG A 71 5.43 -7.96 15.10
C ARG A 71 5.27 -7.21 16.42
N GLU A 72 6.32 -7.18 17.23
CA GLU A 72 6.28 -6.45 18.51
C GLU A 72 6.07 -4.94 18.31
N ALA A 73 6.65 -4.35 17.26
CA ALA A 73 6.44 -2.95 16.91
C ALA A 73 4.97 -2.66 16.48
N VAL A 74 4.40 -3.50 15.61
CA VAL A 74 2.98 -3.43 15.19
C VAL A 74 2.07 -3.52 16.40
N LYS A 75 2.30 -4.51 17.28
CA LYS A 75 1.52 -4.73 18.49
C LYS A 75 1.64 -3.57 19.49
N ALA A 76 2.86 -3.07 19.72
CA ALA A 76 3.11 -1.98 20.66
C ALA A 76 2.54 -0.64 20.22
N THR A 77 2.43 -0.40 18.90
CA THR A 77 1.99 0.88 18.33
C THR A 77 0.54 0.86 17.83
N GLY A 78 -0.02 -0.34 17.57
CA GLY A 78 -1.33 -0.50 16.94
C GLY A 78 -1.38 -0.06 15.47
N ARG A 79 -0.21 0.12 14.82
CA ARG A 79 -0.09 0.48 13.40
C ARG A 79 -0.01 -0.77 12.53
N GLY A 80 -0.38 -0.62 11.25
CA GLY A 80 -0.21 -1.67 10.25
C GLY A 80 1.22 -1.72 9.71
N LEU A 81 1.52 -2.78 8.96
CA LEU A 81 2.77 -2.95 8.23
C LEU A 81 2.68 -2.36 6.81
N HIS A 82 3.73 -1.70 6.36
CA HIS A 82 3.95 -1.29 4.96
C HIS A 82 5.20 -2.00 4.44
N ILE A 83 5.05 -2.86 3.43
CA ILE A 83 6.13 -3.72 2.92
C ILE A 83 5.98 -3.93 1.42
N HIS A 84 7.11 -3.98 0.67
CA HIS A 84 7.13 -4.54 -0.68
C HIS A 84 7.09 -6.06 -0.58
N ALA A 85 6.30 -6.72 -1.42
CA ALA A 85 6.31 -8.17 -1.49
C ALA A 85 6.01 -8.65 -2.91
N ALA A 86 6.72 -9.68 -3.35
CA ALA A 86 6.56 -10.29 -4.66
C ALA A 86 6.67 -9.28 -5.82
N GLU A 87 7.54 -8.27 -5.71
CA GLU A 87 7.85 -7.37 -6.81
C GLU A 87 8.62 -8.10 -7.92
N ASP A 88 9.51 -9.01 -7.54
CA ASP A 88 10.30 -9.85 -8.45
C ASP A 88 10.18 -11.33 -8.05
N LEU A 89 10.43 -12.22 -9.02
CA LEU A 89 10.48 -13.67 -8.79
C LEU A 89 11.55 -14.06 -7.77
N TYR A 90 12.60 -13.25 -7.61
CA TYR A 90 13.63 -13.49 -6.61
C TYR A 90 13.04 -13.54 -5.20
N ASP A 91 12.14 -12.62 -4.85
CA ASP A 91 11.51 -12.55 -3.53
C ASP A 91 10.73 -13.85 -3.21
N VAL A 92 9.94 -14.32 -4.18
CA VAL A 92 9.21 -15.58 -4.07
C VAL A 92 10.15 -16.78 -3.95
N SER A 93 11.14 -16.86 -4.84
CA SER A 93 12.12 -17.95 -4.85
C SER A 93 12.93 -18.00 -3.56
N TYR A 94 13.31 -16.84 -3.03
CA TYR A 94 14.00 -16.71 -1.76
C TYR A 94 13.15 -17.25 -0.59
N SER A 95 11.88 -16.87 -0.53
CA SER A 95 10.96 -17.34 0.52
C SER A 95 10.78 -18.85 0.49
N HIS A 96 10.57 -19.42 -0.69
CA HIS A 96 10.47 -20.88 -0.84
C HIS A 96 11.77 -21.60 -0.50
N HIS A 97 12.91 -21.07 -0.95
CA HIS A 97 14.21 -21.71 -0.73
C HIS A 97 14.60 -21.76 0.76
N TRP A 98 14.45 -20.63 1.45
CA TRP A 98 14.94 -20.49 2.82
C TRP A 98 13.91 -20.85 3.89
N TYR A 99 12.62 -20.65 3.59
CA TYR A 99 11.54 -20.81 4.57
C TYR A 99 10.51 -21.87 4.19
N GLY A 100 10.52 -22.37 2.95
CA GLY A 100 9.57 -23.36 2.46
C GLY A 100 8.13 -22.86 2.44
N LYS A 101 7.91 -21.56 2.24
CA LYS A 101 6.60 -20.90 2.39
C LYS A 101 6.37 -19.84 1.34
N ASP A 102 5.09 -19.61 1.04
CA ASP A 102 4.64 -18.44 0.32
C ASP A 102 4.89 -17.16 1.15
N LEU A 103 5.05 -16.03 0.47
CA LEU A 103 5.48 -14.78 1.09
C LEU A 103 4.51 -14.28 2.16
N LEU A 104 3.22 -14.19 1.84
CA LEU A 104 2.25 -13.69 2.81
C LEU A 104 1.95 -14.72 3.89
N ALA A 105 2.02 -16.02 3.58
CA ALA A 105 1.91 -17.07 4.58
C ALA A 105 3.04 -16.98 5.62
N ARG A 106 4.28 -16.62 5.19
CA ARG A 106 5.40 -16.35 6.11
C ARG A 106 5.12 -15.13 6.99
N LEU A 107 4.70 -14.00 6.42
CA LEU A 107 4.37 -12.78 7.18
C LEU A 107 3.22 -13.00 8.17
N ALA A 108 2.20 -13.78 7.77
CA ALA A 108 1.05 -14.07 8.61
C ALA A 108 1.38 -14.91 9.86
N GLN A 109 2.46 -15.71 9.85
CA GLN A 109 2.92 -16.42 11.04
C GLN A 109 3.41 -15.50 12.15
N PHE A 110 3.81 -14.29 11.77
CA PHE A 110 4.21 -13.24 12.71
C PHE A 110 3.11 -12.22 12.95
N ASP A 111 1.85 -12.53 12.60
CA ASP A 111 0.70 -11.63 12.75
C ASP A 111 0.90 -10.26 12.08
N LEU A 112 1.66 -10.22 10.98
CA LEU A 112 2.02 -8.99 10.26
C LEU A 112 1.06 -8.63 9.13
N ILE A 113 0.05 -9.45 8.87
CA ILE A 113 -0.98 -9.20 7.85
C ILE A 113 -2.33 -9.00 8.52
N ASP A 114 -2.82 -7.77 8.47
CA ASP A 114 -4.12 -7.37 9.00
C ASP A 114 -4.79 -6.30 8.11
N SER A 115 -5.94 -5.80 8.54
CA SER A 115 -6.74 -4.82 7.79
C SER A 115 -6.10 -3.43 7.64
N LYS A 116 -4.99 -3.17 8.31
CA LYS A 116 -4.18 -1.94 8.18
C LYS A 116 -2.93 -2.16 7.34
N THR A 117 -2.62 -3.41 6.98
CA THR A 117 -1.40 -3.75 6.23
C THR A 117 -1.51 -3.31 4.78
N LEU A 118 -0.41 -2.74 4.27
CA LEU A 118 -0.19 -2.35 2.90
C LEU A 118 0.93 -3.20 2.31
N VAL A 119 0.59 -4.00 1.29
CA VAL A 119 1.55 -4.80 0.50
C VAL A 119 1.74 -4.10 -0.84
N ALA A 120 2.95 -3.63 -1.13
CA ALA A 120 3.26 -3.00 -2.40
C ALA A 120 3.65 -4.03 -3.46
N HIS A 121 3.32 -3.76 -4.72
CA HIS A 121 3.56 -4.54 -5.94
C HIS A 121 2.76 -5.83 -6.06
N GLY A 122 3.15 -6.90 -5.37
CA GLY A 122 2.43 -8.17 -5.36
C GLY A 122 2.32 -8.86 -6.71
N LEU A 123 3.32 -8.72 -7.60
CA LEU A 123 3.26 -9.21 -8.99
C LEU A 123 3.24 -10.73 -9.08
N TYR A 124 3.93 -11.38 -8.16
CA TYR A 124 4.13 -12.83 -8.15
C TYR A 124 3.52 -13.52 -6.92
N LEU A 125 2.52 -12.89 -6.29
CA LEU A 125 1.76 -13.54 -5.23
C LEU A 125 1.06 -14.80 -5.74
N SER A 126 1.12 -15.87 -4.97
CA SER A 126 0.37 -17.09 -5.25
C SER A 126 -1.14 -16.88 -5.05
N LYS A 127 -1.96 -17.81 -5.55
CA LYS A 127 -3.40 -17.79 -5.27
C LYS A 127 -3.71 -17.92 -3.77
N ASP A 128 -2.88 -18.66 -3.04
CA ASP A 128 -3.04 -18.84 -1.61
C ASP A 128 -2.66 -17.55 -0.86
N ASP A 129 -1.60 -16.84 -1.29
CA ASP A 129 -1.27 -15.50 -0.79
C ASP A 129 -2.41 -14.51 -1.03
N ILE A 130 -3.02 -14.49 -2.22
CA ILE A 130 -4.17 -13.61 -2.54
C ILE A 130 -5.39 -13.97 -1.68
N THR A 131 -5.65 -15.25 -1.49
CA THR A 131 -6.71 -15.71 -0.60
C THR A 131 -6.48 -15.22 0.82
N LEU A 132 -5.26 -15.35 1.33
CA LEU A 132 -4.86 -14.88 2.64
C LEU A 132 -4.96 -13.35 2.78
N LEU A 133 -4.48 -12.61 1.78
CA LEU A 133 -4.61 -11.14 1.72
C LEU A 133 -6.08 -10.71 1.88
N ASN A 134 -6.97 -11.34 1.11
CA ASN A 134 -8.40 -11.06 1.15
C ASN A 134 -9.06 -11.46 2.48
N GLN A 135 -8.67 -12.59 3.08
CA GLN A 135 -9.17 -13.04 4.39
C GLN A 135 -8.75 -12.11 5.53
N ARG A 136 -7.54 -11.58 5.45
CA ARG A 136 -6.99 -10.61 6.42
C ARG A 136 -7.43 -9.19 6.17
N ASP A 137 -8.19 -8.96 5.09
CA ASP A 137 -8.70 -7.65 4.68
C ASP A 137 -7.58 -6.61 4.47
N ALA A 138 -6.38 -7.08 4.09
CA ALA A 138 -5.21 -6.25 3.81
C ALA A 138 -5.30 -5.62 2.42
N PHE A 139 -4.48 -4.60 2.16
CA PHE A 139 -4.42 -3.89 0.89
C PHE A 139 -3.27 -4.36 0.02
N LEU A 140 -3.53 -4.54 -1.27
CA LEU A 140 -2.49 -4.56 -2.30
C LEU A 140 -2.43 -3.21 -2.98
N VAL A 141 -1.24 -2.62 -3.07
CA VAL A 141 -1.00 -1.38 -3.81
C VAL A 141 -0.25 -1.71 -5.10
N HIS A 142 -0.96 -1.55 -6.23
CA HIS A 142 -0.42 -1.81 -7.56
C HIS A 142 0.27 -0.56 -8.12
N ASN A 143 1.54 -0.68 -8.47
CA ASN A 143 2.41 0.40 -8.94
C ASN A 143 2.72 0.18 -10.43
N ALA A 144 1.73 0.38 -11.31
CA ALA A 144 1.79 -0.04 -12.70
C ALA A 144 2.95 0.58 -13.47
N ARG A 145 3.16 1.89 -13.33
CA ARG A 145 4.24 2.62 -14.04
C ARG A 145 5.61 2.17 -13.57
N SER A 146 5.80 2.03 -12.25
CA SER A 146 7.05 1.55 -11.69
C SER A 146 7.35 0.12 -12.13
N ASN A 147 6.38 -0.77 -12.05
CA ASN A 147 6.53 -2.16 -12.48
C ASN A 147 6.90 -2.28 -13.97
N MET A 148 6.31 -1.45 -14.83
CA MET A 148 6.67 -1.38 -16.26
C MET A 148 8.07 -0.82 -16.47
N ASN A 149 8.42 0.28 -15.78
CA ASN A 149 9.74 0.91 -15.87
C ASN A 149 10.85 -0.07 -15.46
N ASN A 150 10.63 -0.81 -14.38
CA ASN A 150 11.59 -1.76 -13.84
C ASN A 150 11.58 -3.11 -14.58
N HIS A 151 10.65 -3.30 -15.53
CA HIS A 151 10.50 -4.54 -16.30
C HIS A 151 10.33 -5.80 -15.43
N VAL A 152 9.64 -5.67 -14.29
CA VAL A 152 9.50 -6.73 -13.29
C VAL A 152 8.28 -7.65 -13.51
N GLY A 153 7.48 -7.42 -14.53
CA GLY A 153 6.36 -8.31 -14.87
C GLY A 153 4.98 -7.72 -14.58
N TYR A 154 4.00 -8.62 -14.41
CA TYR A 154 2.60 -8.24 -14.22
C TYR A 154 1.83 -9.26 -13.37
N ASN A 155 0.92 -8.79 -12.51
CA ASN A 155 0.03 -9.65 -11.74
C ASN A 155 -1.23 -9.97 -12.55
N HIS A 156 -1.37 -11.22 -13.01
CA HIS A 156 -2.55 -11.69 -13.76
C HIS A 156 -3.78 -11.94 -12.85
N HIS A 157 -3.65 -11.81 -11.55
CA HIS A 157 -4.70 -12.04 -10.55
C HIS A 157 -5.24 -10.76 -9.91
N LEU A 158 -5.02 -9.58 -10.50
CA LEU A 158 -5.51 -8.31 -9.95
C LEU A 158 -7.03 -8.31 -9.74
N SER A 159 -7.78 -9.02 -10.59
CA SER A 159 -9.25 -9.15 -10.47
C SER A 159 -9.69 -9.93 -9.23
N ASP A 160 -8.80 -10.71 -8.63
CA ASP A 160 -9.12 -11.56 -7.47
C ASP A 160 -8.85 -10.81 -6.13
N ILE A 161 -8.29 -9.60 -6.21
CA ILE A 161 -7.89 -8.80 -5.04
C ILE A 161 -9.04 -7.88 -4.63
N ARG A 162 -9.52 -8.05 -3.38
CA ARG A 162 -10.64 -7.27 -2.83
C ARG A 162 -10.25 -5.80 -2.59
N ASN A 163 -9.16 -5.58 -1.88
CA ASN A 163 -8.68 -4.25 -1.50
C ASN A 163 -7.49 -3.85 -2.38
N LEU A 164 -7.74 -3.76 -3.70
CA LEU A 164 -6.77 -3.23 -4.65
C LEU A 164 -6.73 -1.71 -4.53
N ALA A 165 -5.53 -1.15 -4.37
CA ALA A 165 -5.27 0.28 -4.44
C ALA A 165 -4.18 0.57 -5.48
N LEU A 166 -4.00 1.84 -5.83
CA LEU A 166 -2.96 2.29 -6.75
C LEU A 166 -1.88 3.07 -5.99
N GLY A 167 -0.64 2.97 -6.46
CA GLY A 167 0.49 3.73 -5.98
C GLY A 167 1.43 4.10 -7.10
N THR A 168 2.18 5.18 -6.95
CA THR A 168 3.09 5.67 -7.98
C THR A 168 4.53 5.22 -7.77
N ASP A 169 4.84 4.64 -6.62
CA ASP A 169 6.22 4.35 -6.24
C ASP A 169 7.10 5.61 -6.38
N GLY A 170 8.36 5.49 -6.79
CA GLY A 170 9.27 6.59 -7.03
C GLY A 170 9.03 7.37 -8.34
N ILE A 171 7.97 7.08 -9.10
CA ILE A 171 7.67 7.70 -10.40
C ILE A 171 6.55 8.73 -10.26
N GLY A 172 6.87 9.99 -10.11
CA GLY A 172 5.93 11.13 -10.14
C GLY A 172 4.51 10.89 -9.59
N SER A 173 3.97 11.81 -8.82
CA SER A 173 2.78 11.59 -7.98
C SER A 173 1.44 11.78 -8.71
N ASP A 174 1.39 11.69 -10.04
CA ASP A 174 0.15 11.81 -10.81
C ASP A 174 -0.66 10.50 -10.73
N MET A 175 -1.69 10.48 -9.88
CA MET A 175 -2.53 9.31 -9.66
C MET A 175 -3.52 9.05 -10.81
N PHE A 176 -3.88 10.07 -11.59
CA PHE A 176 -4.72 9.87 -12.78
C PHE A 176 -3.91 9.21 -13.89
N GLU A 177 -2.67 9.64 -14.08
CA GLU A 177 -1.74 8.98 -14.98
C GLU A 177 -1.47 7.53 -14.53
N GLU A 178 -1.27 7.28 -13.23
CA GLU A 178 -1.12 5.94 -12.69
C GLU A 178 -2.32 5.04 -13.02
N MET A 179 -3.54 5.53 -12.80
CA MET A 179 -4.77 4.81 -13.13
C MET A 179 -4.85 4.48 -14.64
N LYS A 180 -4.51 5.44 -15.50
CA LYS A 180 -4.48 5.27 -16.96
C LYS A 180 -3.51 4.15 -17.36
N PHE A 181 -2.28 4.19 -16.88
CA PHE A 181 -1.28 3.17 -17.18
C PHE A 181 -1.64 1.81 -16.59
N ALA A 182 -2.19 1.77 -15.37
CA ALA A 182 -2.68 0.53 -14.76
C ALA A 182 -3.76 -0.12 -15.63
N PHE A 183 -4.73 0.65 -16.12
CA PHE A 183 -5.77 0.15 -17.02
C PHE A 183 -5.19 -0.37 -18.34
N PHE A 184 -4.36 0.42 -19.04
CA PHE A 184 -3.80 -0.02 -20.32
C PHE A 184 -2.90 -1.24 -20.18
N LYS A 185 -2.06 -1.28 -19.15
CA LYS A 185 -1.21 -2.45 -18.90
C LYS A 185 -2.04 -3.70 -18.59
N HIS A 186 -3.13 -3.54 -17.82
CA HIS A 186 -4.05 -4.63 -17.54
C HIS A 186 -4.68 -5.19 -18.81
N ARG A 187 -5.14 -4.32 -19.72
CA ARG A 187 -5.74 -4.73 -21.00
C ARG A 187 -4.71 -5.37 -21.94
N ASP A 188 -3.51 -4.81 -22.02
CA ASP A 188 -2.38 -5.37 -22.78
C ASP A 188 -2.01 -6.77 -22.29
N ALA A 189 -2.07 -7.01 -20.98
CA ALA A 189 -1.83 -8.33 -20.38
C ALA A 189 -3.01 -9.30 -20.47
N GLY A 190 -4.11 -8.95 -21.17
CA GLY A 190 -5.31 -9.76 -21.33
C GLY A 190 -6.25 -9.78 -20.11
N GLY A 191 -6.10 -8.84 -19.18
CA GLY A 191 -6.91 -8.77 -17.97
C GLY A 191 -8.36 -8.35 -18.23
N PRO A 192 -9.32 -8.79 -17.38
CA PRO A 192 -10.76 -8.59 -17.61
C PRO A 192 -11.31 -7.24 -17.10
N LEU A 193 -10.56 -6.52 -16.24
CA LEU A 193 -11.06 -5.32 -15.59
C LEU A 193 -11.20 -4.13 -16.55
N TRP A 194 -12.18 -3.28 -16.27
CA TRP A 194 -12.48 -2.05 -17.00
C TRP A 194 -12.12 -0.80 -16.18
N PRO A 195 -12.19 0.42 -16.76
CA PRO A 195 -11.82 1.66 -16.06
C PRO A 195 -12.45 1.84 -14.69
N ASP A 196 -13.72 1.44 -14.50
CA ASP A 196 -14.42 1.54 -13.21
C ASP A 196 -13.71 0.80 -12.08
N SER A 197 -13.12 -0.37 -12.38
CA SER A 197 -12.36 -1.14 -11.41
C SER A 197 -11.08 -0.40 -10.96
N PHE A 198 -10.44 0.30 -11.87
CA PHE A 198 -9.25 1.10 -11.56
C PHE A 198 -9.61 2.44 -10.89
N ALA A 199 -10.75 3.04 -11.24
CA ALA A 199 -11.28 4.19 -10.50
C ALA A 199 -11.62 3.80 -9.04
N LYS A 200 -12.18 2.59 -8.83
CA LYS A 200 -12.37 2.04 -7.49
C LYS A 200 -11.03 1.81 -6.78
N ALA A 201 -10.02 1.24 -7.46
CA ALA A 201 -8.69 1.04 -6.89
C ALA A 201 -8.02 2.39 -6.52
N LEU A 202 -8.19 3.44 -7.34
CA LEU A 202 -7.75 4.79 -7.04
C LEU A 202 -8.38 5.32 -5.73
N THR A 203 -9.67 5.06 -5.51
CA THR A 203 -10.40 5.53 -4.32
C THR A 203 -10.28 4.63 -3.10
N ASN A 204 -9.86 3.37 -3.24
CA ASN A 204 -9.69 2.44 -2.11
C ASN A 204 -8.62 2.90 -1.11
N GLY A 205 -7.68 3.76 -1.52
CA GLY A 205 -6.74 4.42 -0.61
C GLY A 205 -7.43 5.19 0.52
N ASN A 206 -8.65 5.71 0.29
CA ASN A 206 -9.44 6.39 1.32
C ASN A 206 -9.85 5.45 2.46
N GLU A 207 -10.16 4.19 2.16
CA GLU A 207 -10.48 3.19 3.18
C GLU A 207 -9.24 2.84 4.02
N LEU A 208 -8.08 2.64 3.38
CA LEU A 208 -6.81 2.45 4.08
C LEU A 208 -6.50 3.62 5.02
N MET A 209 -6.68 4.86 4.54
CA MET A 209 -6.50 6.06 5.35
C MET A 209 -7.51 6.11 6.50
N SER A 210 -8.77 5.74 6.26
CA SER A 210 -9.82 5.72 7.28
C SER A 210 -9.46 4.79 8.44
N ARG A 211 -8.96 3.60 8.14
CA ARG A 211 -8.55 2.61 9.15
C ARG A 211 -7.36 3.07 9.98
N ASN A 212 -6.42 3.77 9.36
CA ASN A 212 -5.20 4.21 10.04
C ASN A 212 -5.37 5.53 10.81
N PHE A 213 -6.15 6.47 10.28
CA PHE A 213 -6.40 7.76 10.95
C PHE A 213 -7.58 7.70 11.94
N GLY A 214 -8.39 6.64 11.94
CA GLY A 214 -9.61 6.57 12.76
C GLY A 214 -10.62 7.64 12.39
N ALA A 215 -10.69 8.03 11.10
CA ALA A 215 -11.58 9.06 10.57
C ALA A 215 -12.16 8.61 9.23
N LYS A 216 -13.23 9.26 8.76
CA LYS A 216 -13.87 8.92 7.49
C LYS A 216 -13.30 9.78 6.36
N PHE A 217 -12.91 9.15 5.24
CA PHE A 217 -12.41 9.78 4.02
C PHE A 217 -13.17 9.27 2.79
N GLY A 218 -13.08 10.01 1.69
CA GLY A 218 -13.50 9.57 0.36
C GLY A 218 -14.90 9.95 -0.08
N LEU A 219 -15.71 10.57 0.77
CA LEU A 219 -17.04 11.04 0.40
C LEU A 219 -17.21 12.54 0.72
N LEU A 220 -17.98 13.22 -0.11
CA LEU A 220 -18.37 14.62 0.10
C LEU A 220 -19.66 14.65 0.94
N GLU A 221 -19.54 14.23 2.19
CA GLU A 221 -20.65 14.11 3.15
C GLU A 221 -20.28 14.66 4.52
N ALA A 222 -21.29 15.06 5.30
CA ALA A 222 -21.07 15.50 6.68
C ALA A 222 -20.44 14.38 7.54
N GLY A 223 -19.39 14.71 8.27
CA GLY A 223 -18.62 13.77 9.10
C GLY A 223 -17.39 13.15 8.40
N TYR A 224 -17.24 13.37 7.09
CA TYR A 224 -16.02 13.00 6.37
C TYR A 224 -14.99 14.13 6.40
N LYS A 225 -13.71 13.77 6.30
CA LYS A 225 -12.63 14.74 6.14
C LYS A 225 -12.65 15.30 4.72
N ALA A 226 -12.48 16.62 4.60
CA ALA A 226 -12.51 17.34 3.32
C ALA A 226 -11.12 17.32 2.65
N ASP A 227 -10.54 16.13 2.47
CA ASP A 227 -9.34 15.95 1.67
C ASP A 227 -9.80 15.81 0.20
N LEU A 228 -9.66 16.87 -0.58
CA LEU A 228 -10.26 16.99 -1.91
C LEU A 228 -9.21 17.35 -2.96
N THR A 229 -9.36 16.78 -4.15
CA THR A 229 -8.65 17.22 -5.35
C THR A 229 -9.65 17.91 -6.27
N ILE A 230 -9.35 19.13 -6.67
CA ILE A 230 -10.16 19.89 -7.63
C ILE A 230 -9.42 19.90 -8.96
N CYS A 231 -10.05 19.35 -10.00
CA CYS A 231 -9.49 19.25 -11.34
C CYS A 231 -10.18 20.26 -12.28
N ASP A 232 -9.38 21.02 -13.02
CA ASP A 232 -9.87 21.76 -14.18
C ASP A 232 -9.84 20.83 -15.40
N TYR A 233 -11.03 20.39 -15.84
CA TYR A 233 -11.17 19.39 -16.89
C TYR A 233 -12.18 19.82 -17.93
N ASN A 234 -11.69 20.03 -19.16
CA ASN A 234 -12.54 20.33 -20.32
C ASN A 234 -12.92 19.03 -21.02
N SER A 235 -14.10 18.51 -20.69
CA SER A 235 -14.58 17.22 -21.19
C SER A 235 -14.90 17.28 -22.69
N PRO A 236 -14.33 16.36 -23.52
CA PRO A 236 -14.64 16.29 -24.96
C PRO A 236 -16.05 15.75 -25.26
N THR A 237 -16.68 15.08 -24.30
CA THR A 237 -18.06 14.57 -24.39
C THR A 237 -18.80 14.88 -23.08
N PRO A 238 -20.15 14.79 -23.02
CA PRO A 238 -20.88 15.02 -21.78
C PRO A 238 -20.36 14.13 -20.66
N LEU A 239 -20.04 14.75 -19.51
CA LEU A 239 -19.54 14.06 -18.33
C LEU A 239 -20.73 13.54 -17.51
N LEU A 240 -20.83 12.22 -17.34
CA LEU A 240 -21.88 11.52 -16.61
C LEU A 240 -21.26 10.63 -15.53
N ALA A 241 -22.05 10.24 -14.53
CA ALA A 241 -21.58 9.38 -13.45
C ALA A 241 -21.08 8.00 -13.94
N ASP A 242 -21.65 7.48 -15.02
CA ASP A 242 -21.32 6.19 -15.60
C ASP A 242 -20.14 6.21 -16.59
N ASN A 243 -19.64 7.39 -16.99
CA ASN A 243 -18.49 7.49 -17.91
C ASN A 243 -17.25 8.19 -17.31
N ILE A 244 -17.31 8.67 -16.06
CA ILE A 244 -16.22 9.41 -15.45
C ILE A 244 -14.92 8.59 -15.36
N ALA A 245 -15.01 7.30 -15.10
CA ALA A 245 -13.85 6.42 -15.07
C ALA A 245 -13.18 6.32 -16.44
N GLY A 246 -13.97 6.30 -17.52
CA GLY A 246 -13.49 6.39 -18.90
C GLY A 246 -12.75 7.71 -19.18
N HIS A 247 -13.31 8.83 -18.75
CA HIS A 247 -12.66 10.15 -18.93
C HIS A 247 -11.32 10.27 -18.19
N ILE A 248 -11.14 9.55 -17.06
CA ILE A 248 -9.84 9.50 -16.35
C ILE A 248 -8.87 8.57 -17.08
N ALA A 249 -9.36 7.47 -17.67
CA ALA A 249 -8.51 6.45 -18.29
C ALA A 249 -8.09 6.81 -19.72
N PHE A 250 -8.80 7.65 -20.43
CA PHE A 250 -8.58 8.01 -21.84
C PHE A 250 -8.26 9.48 -22.04
#